data_e9e6e9c01f08c50cae44f1b29a2bb3a5
#
_entry.id   e9e6e9c01f08c50cae44f1b29a2bb3a5
#
_cell.length_a   1.000
_cell.length_b   1.000
_cell.length_c   1.000
_cell.angle_alpha   90.00
_cell.angle_beta   90.00
_cell.angle_gamma   90.00
#
_symmetry.space_group_name_H-M   'P 1'
#
loop_
_entity.id
_entity.type
_entity.pdbx_description
1 polymer ?
#
loop_
_entity_poly.entity_id
_entity_poly.type
_entity_poly.pdbx_seq_one_letter_code
_entity_poly.pdbx_strand_id
1 'polypeptide(L)' 'MYRLMKSEKFTLDHLTSGLVSFYRQTQVKCFGRLHAALGACEVANNGTGSRYYLLNECGQEYYAGTWID' A
#
# COMPACT_ATOMS: atom_id res chain seq x y z
N MET A 1 -0.07 10.31 12.81
CA MET A 1 -0.36 8.86 12.74
C MET A 1 0.02 8.32 11.37
N TYR A 2 0.50 7.11 11.31
CA TYR A 2 0.96 6.49 10.07
C TYR A 2 -0.03 5.43 9.62
N ARG A 3 -0.40 5.44 8.35
CA ARG A 3 -1.37 4.51 7.79
C ARG A 3 -0.66 3.45 6.95
N LEU A 4 -0.89 2.19 7.26
CA LEU A 4 -0.42 1.08 6.43
C LEU A 4 -1.47 0.82 5.36
N MET A 5 -1.06 0.98 4.10
CA MET A 5 -1.92 0.84 2.94
C MET A 5 -1.56 -0.41 2.16
N LYS A 6 -2.57 -1.00 1.56
CA LYS A 6 -2.42 -2.17 0.68
C LYS A 6 -2.86 -1.79 -0.73
N SER A 7 -2.01 -2.06 -1.70
CA SER A 7 -2.33 -1.88 -3.11
C SER A 7 -2.57 -3.25 -3.75
N GLU A 8 -3.78 -3.48 -4.23
CA GLU A 8 -4.17 -4.72 -4.87
C GLU A 8 -4.47 -4.51 -6.34
N LYS A 9 -3.98 -5.42 -7.17
CA LYS A 9 -4.27 -5.39 -8.60
C LYS A 9 -5.46 -6.29 -8.89
N PHE A 10 -6.44 -5.73 -9.57
CA PHE A 10 -7.61 -6.47 -10.06
C PHE A 10 -7.62 -6.47 -11.58
N THR A 11 -7.96 -7.61 -12.16
CA THR A 11 -8.07 -7.74 -13.60
C THR A 11 -9.49 -8.20 -13.93
N LEU A 12 -10.16 -7.43 -14.78
CA LEU A 12 -11.50 -7.74 -15.25
C LEU A 12 -11.44 -8.13 -16.71
N ASP A 13 -12.15 -9.20 -17.05
CA ASP A 13 -12.32 -9.61 -18.44
C ASP A 13 -13.44 -8.78 -19.07
N HIS A 14 -13.08 -7.95 -20.06
CA HIS A 14 -14.03 -7.07 -20.71
C HIS A 14 -14.32 -7.59 -22.10
N LEU A 15 -15.58 -7.86 -22.40
CA LEU A 15 -16.01 -8.48 -23.66
C LEU A 15 -15.57 -7.73 -24.91
N THR A 16 -15.51 -6.41 -24.86
CA THR A 16 -15.19 -5.59 -26.03
C THR A 16 -13.77 -5.04 -26.02
N SER A 17 -13.13 -4.98 -24.88
CA SER A 17 -11.82 -4.34 -24.71
C SER A 17 -10.73 -5.30 -24.27
N GLY A 18 -11.05 -6.58 -24.03
CA GLY A 18 -10.12 -7.54 -23.48
C GLY A 18 -9.94 -7.37 -21.98
N LEU A 19 -8.74 -7.63 -21.49
CA LEU A 19 -8.44 -7.54 -20.05
C LEU A 19 -8.16 -6.10 -19.64
N VAL A 20 -8.85 -5.66 -18.60
CA VAL A 20 -8.65 -4.35 -17.99
C VAL A 20 -8.12 -4.54 -16.57
N SER A 21 -7.00 -3.90 -16.25
CA SER A 21 -6.38 -3.97 -14.93
C SER A 21 -6.50 -2.64 -14.20
N PHE A 22 -6.74 -2.71 -12.89
CA PHE A 22 -6.76 -1.52 -12.05
C PHE A 22 -6.21 -1.86 -10.66
N TYR A 23 -5.84 -0.84 -9.90
CA TYR A 23 -5.32 -0.98 -8.56
C TYR A 23 -6.30 -0.39 -7.56
N ARG A 24 -6.53 -1.12 -6.47
CA ARG A 24 -7.36 -0.67 -5.36
C ARG A 24 -6.49 -0.43 -4.14
N GLN A 25 -6.65 0.74 -3.52
CA GLN A 25 -5.95 1.12 -2.32
C GLN A 25 -6.84 0.92 -1.10
N THR A 26 -6.35 0.20 -0.10
CA THR A 26 -7.12 -0.08 1.12
C THR A 26 -6.26 0.21 2.33
N GLN A 27 -6.82 0.90 3.32
CA GLN A 27 -6.15 1.10 4.59
C GLN A 27 -6.27 -0.17 5.43
N VAL A 28 -5.13 -0.72 5.85
CA VAL A 28 -5.08 -1.96 6.64
C VAL A 28 -5.06 -1.65 8.12
N LYS A 29 -4.19 -0.72 8.55
CA LYS A 29 -4.02 -0.39 9.97
C LYS A 29 -3.36 0.97 10.13
N CYS A 30 -3.59 1.61 11.28
CA CYS A 30 -2.92 2.85 11.67
C CYS A 30 -1.94 2.59 12.80
N PHE A 31 -0.83 3.32 12.80
CA PHE A 31 0.20 3.23 13.83
C PHE A 31 0.53 4.61 14.37
N GLY A 32 0.78 4.69 15.67
CA GLY A 32 1.21 5.94 16.30
C GLY A 32 2.70 6.19 16.19
N ARG A 33 3.49 5.16 15.92
CA ARG A 33 4.96 5.24 15.84
C ARG A 33 5.45 4.76 14.49
N LEU A 34 6.38 5.52 13.91
CA LEU A 34 6.96 5.18 12.61
C LEU A 34 7.67 3.83 12.64
N HIS A 35 8.43 3.56 13.69
CA HIS A 35 9.18 2.29 13.82
C HIS A 35 8.25 1.08 13.75
N ALA A 36 7.14 1.11 14.47
CA ALA A 36 6.15 0.04 14.44
C ALA A 36 5.50 -0.10 13.06
N ALA A 37 5.19 1.02 12.43
CA ALA A 37 4.60 1.04 11.09
C ALA A 37 5.54 0.44 10.05
N LEU A 38 6.83 0.78 10.11
CA LEU A 38 7.84 0.23 9.20
C LEU A 38 8.00 -1.27 9.35
N GLY A 39 8.04 -1.76 10.59
CA GLY A 39 8.13 -3.19 10.85
C GLY A 39 6.92 -3.96 10.31
N ALA A 40 5.73 -3.44 10.53
CA ALA A 40 4.51 -4.06 10.04
C ALA A 40 4.46 -4.08 8.51
N CYS A 41 4.89 -3.00 7.87
CA CYS A 41 4.94 -2.89 6.41
C CYS A 41 5.93 -3.91 5.81
N GLU A 42 7.10 -4.05 6.42
CA GLU A 42 8.12 -5.01 5.98
C GLU A 42 7.60 -6.45 6.07
N VAL A 43 7.00 -6.81 7.20
CA VAL A 43 6.44 -8.15 7.40
C VAL A 43 5.33 -8.43 6.39
N ALA A 44 4.45 -7.46 6.15
CA ALA A 44 3.35 -7.61 5.20
C ALA A 44 3.87 -7.82 3.78
N ASN A 45 4.90 -7.10 3.36
CA ASN A 45 5.47 -7.23 2.02
C ASN A 45 6.19 -8.57 1.81
N ASN A 46 6.70 -9.16 2.88
CA ASN A 46 7.40 -10.44 2.79
C ASN A 46 6.46 -11.64 2.63
N GLY A 47 5.19 -11.48 2.98
CA GLY A 47 4.28 -12.61 3.07
C GLY A 47 3.25 -12.75 1.95
N THR A 48 3.10 -11.76 1.08
CA THR A 48 2.02 -11.74 0.09
C THR A 48 2.45 -11.24 -1.27
N GLY A 49 1.58 -11.42 -2.27
CA GLY A 49 1.78 -10.84 -3.60
C GLY A 49 1.30 -9.40 -3.74
N SER A 50 0.72 -8.82 -2.71
CA SER A 50 0.25 -7.44 -2.71
C SER A 50 1.34 -6.49 -2.24
N ARG A 51 1.28 -5.25 -2.72
CA ARG A 51 2.22 -4.21 -2.28
C ARG A 51 1.65 -3.47 -1.09
N TYR A 52 2.45 -3.33 -0.03
CA TYR A 52 2.10 -2.52 1.14
C TYR A 52 3.00 -1.30 1.20
N TYR A 53 2.45 -0.18 1.63
CA TYR A 53 3.19 1.07 1.76
C TYR A 53 2.63 1.91 2.91
N LEU A 54 3.40 2.90 3.36
CA LEU A 54 3.01 3.78 4.47
C LEU A 54 2.71 5.18 3.98
N LEU A 55 1.68 5.78 4.57
CA LEU A 55 1.35 7.19 4.39
C LEU A 55 1.44 7.91 5.73
N ASN A 56 1.95 9.13 5.73
CA ASN A 56 1.93 10.00 6.90
C ASN A 56 0.65 10.86 6.91
N GLU A 57 0.53 11.75 7.89
CA GLU A 57 -0.64 12.63 8.03
C GLU A 57 -0.80 13.58 6.84
N CYS A 58 0.28 13.90 6.16
CA CYS A 58 0.25 14.77 4.98
C CYS A 58 -0.06 14.02 3.68
N GLY A 59 -0.26 12.71 3.76
CA GLY A 59 -0.52 11.89 2.58
C GLY A 59 0.72 11.53 1.77
N GLN A 60 1.91 11.75 2.33
CA GLN A 60 3.16 11.39 1.67
C GLN A 60 3.50 9.92 1.88
N GLU A 61 4.03 9.27 0.85
CA GLU A 61 4.44 7.88 0.90
C GLU A 61 5.89 7.75 1.38
N TYR A 62 6.15 6.77 2.24
CA TYR A 62 7.50 6.47 2.70
C TYR A 62 8.23 5.61 1.66
N TYR A 63 9.39 6.08 1.21
CA TYR A 63 10.19 5.35 0.24
C TYR A 63 11.68 5.52 0.53
N ALA A 64 12.36 4.39 0.74
CA ALA A 64 13.82 4.34 0.92
C ALA A 64 14.36 5.34 1.97
N GLY A 65 13.66 5.48 3.10
CA GLY A 65 14.09 6.34 4.19
C GLY A 65 13.63 7.78 4.10
N THR A 66 12.80 8.13 3.12
CA THR A 66 12.29 9.49 2.96
C THR A 66 10.81 9.49 2.62
N TRP A 67 10.17 10.64 2.86
CA TRP A 67 8.76 10.85 2.51
C TRP A 67 8.68 11.55 1.16
N ILE A 68 7.87 11.01 0.27
CA ILE A 68 7.67 11.57 -1.08
C ILE A 68 6.17 11.81 -1.33
N ASP A 69 5.87 12.81 -2.13
CA ASP A 69 4.51 13.13 -2.51
C ASP A 69 3.97 12.20 -3.60
#